data_5ae065681c6758c90e896504448145ba
#
_entry.id   5ae065681c6758c90e896504448145ba
#
_cell.length_a   1.000
_cell.length_b   1.000
_cell.length_c   1.000
_cell.angle_alpha   90.00
_cell.angle_beta   90.00
_cell.angle_gamma   90.00
#
_symmetry.space_group_name_H-M   'P 1'
#
loop_
_entity.id
_entity.type
_entity.pdbx_description
1 polymer ?
#
loop_
_entity_poly.entity_id
_entity_poly.type
_entity_poly.pdbx_seq_one_letter_code
_entity_poly.pdbx_strand_id
1 'polypeptide(L)'
;MKLKFKTLTYQNILSVGNVPIVIDFDSAKKTLITGKNGGGKSTMIEALTYALFGKSFRDLKVGQLVNSINKKKCLVELLIEYGNDEYKIIRGQKPKVFEIWKNGEKLPEDSAAGDYQSQLESMLNINLVGFKQVIVLGTAGYVPFMELKTPDRRKLVEDLLSLSIISEMDKLNKSYIRGVNRELDTLSMQIGHVQQQIATHQKFIDEQRAKANQNTARYQDIYDSHVETAKQIKAQLVELQTQIAECVINGEDQTANIQKLRDGYTRLSMNVEQLQRLEVMYRKGGECPACKQPISPTPERMEEIAENIKNGTQKLTLIKNKQDQLQKIMDDLLTQQRTLNGLKSKYESLRGTLQNEVAAAKRVRAVMDKAQEDVVIDESPVEKLREDEKELDSKRSGFVKEKYFRGIVTDLLKDSGVKASIVKRYIPYFNKQIAYYLDLLGADYQFTLDDEFNESIKSLGRNDFSYASFSQGERARINLALLFTWRDVTSKISGVDLSLLILDEVYDGAIDRDGSFAVKALLDGINGNVIVISHQDLDPQDFDRHITMQKVGRFTKCTINDRGA
;
A
#
# COMPACT_ATOMS: atom_id res chain seq x y z
N MET A 1 -13.83 16.56 3.58
CA MET A 1 -15.30 16.41 3.51
C MET A 1 -15.79 15.72 4.78
N LYS A 2 -17.00 16.04 5.26
CA LYS A 2 -17.56 15.41 6.48
C LYS A 2 -18.49 14.28 6.07
N LEU A 3 -18.26 13.08 6.61
CA LEU A 3 -19.19 11.96 6.51
C LEU A 3 -20.05 11.93 7.78
N LYS A 4 -21.31 12.25 7.64
CA LYS A 4 -22.23 12.30 8.76
C LYS A 4 -23.25 11.17 8.65
N PHE A 5 -23.30 10.34 9.68
CA PHE A 5 -24.33 9.32 9.81
C PHE A 5 -25.60 9.96 10.36
N LYS A 6 -26.74 9.77 9.69
CA LYS A 6 -28.04 10.34 10.06
C LYS A 6 -28.90 9.30 10.79
N THR A 7 -29.41 8.34 10.05
CA THR A 7 -30.32 7.34 10.60
C THR A 7 -30.00 5.94 10.10
N LEU A 8 -30.14 4.95 10.98
CA LEU A 8 -30.06 3.54 10.67
C LEU A 8 -31.40 2.89 11.03
N THR A 9 -32.07 2.35 10.03
CA THR A 9 -33.31 1.57 10.22
C THR A 9 -33.04 0.11 9.86
N TYR A 10 -33.43 -0.80 10.74
CA TYR A 10 -33.19 -2.23 10.50
C TYR A 10 -34.30 -3.10 11.06
N GLN A 11 -34.66 -4.14 10.28
CA GLN A 11 -35.71 -5.11 10.62
C GLN A 11 -35.33 -6.51 10.17
N ASN A 12 -35.85 -7.52 10.86
CA ASN A 12 -35.63 -8.95 10.57
C ASN A 12 -34.15 -9.33 10.47
N ILE A 13 -33.32 -8.69 11.27
CA ILE A 13 -31.89 -8.98 11.38
C ILE A 13 -31.57 -9.51 12.78
N LEU A 14 -30.90 -10.63 12.85
CA LEU A 14 -30.52 -11.33 14.10
C LEU A 14 -31.70 -11.44 15.08
N SER A 15 -31.64 -10.75 16.21
CA SER A 15 -32.67 -10.75 17.26
C SER A 15 -33.84 -9.78 17.00
N VAL A 16 -33.75 -8.92 16.00
CA VAL A 16 -34.78 -7.93 15.66
C VAL A 16 -35.84 -8.57 14.74
N GLY A 17 -37.10 -8.35 15.07
CA GLY A 17 -38.25 -8.88 14.34
C GLY A 17 -38.79 -7.95 13.24
N ASN A 18 -40.09 -8.10 12.93
CA ASN A 18 -40.75 -7.32 11.87
C ASN A 18 -40.92 -5.82 12.19
N VAL A 19 -40.91 -5.44 13.47
CA VAL A 19 -40.97 -4.03 13.86
C VAL A 19 -39.56 -3.45 13.67
N PRO A 20 -39.41 -2.45 12.79
CA PRO A 20 -38.11 -1.85 12.57
C PRO A 20 -37.62 -1.12 13.79
N ILE A 21 -36.33 -1.17 14.05
CA ILE A 21 -35.64 -0.32 14.99
C ILE A 21 -35.00 0.82 14.20
N VAL A 22 -35.21 2.04 14.66
CA VAL A 22 -34.66 3.26 14.08
C VAL A 22 -33.70 3.86 15.09
N ILE A 23 -32.45 4.03 14.71
CA ILE A 23 -31.42 4.74 15.48
C ILE A 23 -31.10 6.02 14.71
N ASP A 24 -31.42 7.14 15.33
CA ASP A 24 -31.03 8.44 14.83
C ASP A 24 -29.67 8.81 15.45
N PHE A 25 -28.65 8.90 14.63
CA PHE A 25 -27.28 9.24 15.07
C PHE A 25 -27.12 10.75 15.27
N ASP A 26 -27.95 11.58 14.64
CA ASP A 26 -27.76 13.03 14.60
C ASP A 26 -28.46 13.78 15.73
N SER A 27 -29.39 13.15 16.39
CA SER A 27 -30.23 13.77 17.42
C SER A 27 -29.54 13.97 18.78
N ALA A 28 -28.42 13.30 19.04
CA ALA A 28 -27.66 13.40 20.29
C ALA A 28 -26.17 13.26 20.05
N LYS A 29 -25.35 14.04 20.77
CA LYS A 29 -23.89 13.96 20.67
C LYS A 29 -23.37 12.70 21.34
N LYS A 30 -23.91 12.34 22.48
CA LYS A 30 -23.53 11.13 23.25
C LYS A 30 -24.75 10.28 23.53
N THR A 31 -24.74 9.05 23.05
CA THR A 31 -25.83 8.08 23.24
C THR A 31 -25.33 6.87 24.02
N LEU A 32 -25.99 6.54 25.11
CA LEU A 32 -25.78 5.30 25.86
C LEU A 32 -26.79 4.25 25.38
N ILE A 33 -26.30 3.07 25.01
CA ILE A 33 -27.13 1.89 24.70
C ILE A 33 -26.91 0.84 25.79
N THR A 34 -27.96 0.54 26.54
CA THR A 34 -27.91 -0.50 27.59
C THR A 34 -28.86 -1.65 27.30
N GLY A 35 -28.70 -2.73 28.03
CA GLY A 35 -29.56 -3.89 27.96
C GLY A 35 -28.84 -5.16 28.35
N LYS A 36 -29.59 -6.20 28.72
CA LYS A 36 -29.06 -7.50 29.13
C LYS A 36 -28.27 -8.16 27.96
N ASN A 37 -27.36 -9.07 28.31
CA ASN A 37 -26.65 -9.87 27.32
C ASN A 37 -27.66 -10.63 26.45
N GLY A 38 -27.43 -10.60 25.10
CA GLY A 38 -28.40 -11.14 24.14
C GLY A 38 -29.62 -10.23 23.87
N GLY A 39 -29.70 -9.03 24.46
CA GLY A 39 -30.76 -8.03 24.23
C GLY A 39 -30.77 -7.41 22.84
N GLY A 40 -29.72 -7.61 22.05
CA GLY A 40 -29.64 -7.09 20.69
C GLY A 40 -28.85 -5.78 20.54
N LYS A 41 -28.07 -5.38 21.54
CA LYS A 41 -27.24 -4.16 21.53
C LYS A 41 -26.31 -4.12 20.31
N SER A 42 -25.47 -5.14 20.14
CA SER A 42 -24.50 -5.22 19.04
C SER A 42 -25.14 -5.52 17.66
N THR A 43 -26.47 -5.80 17.62
CA THR A 43 -27.20 -5.97 16.33
C THR A 43 -27.18 -4.68 15.51
N MET A 44 -27.11 -3.52 16.14
CA MET A 44 -26.96 -2.24 15.46
C MET A 44 -25.64 -2.18 14.65
N ILE A 45 -24.53 -2.63 15.26
CA ILE A 45 -23.23 -2.67 14.60
C ILE A 45 -23.26 -3.60 13.38
N GLU A 46 -23.90 -4.77 13.52
CA GLU A 46 -24.10 -5.71 12.41
C GLU A 46 -24.93 -5.09 11.28
N ALA A 47 -26.01 -4.41 11.64
CA ALA A 47 -26.87 -3.74 10.66
C ALA A 47 -26.10 -2.63 9.93
N LEU A 48 -25.37 -1.79 10.66
CA LEU A 48 -24.56 -0.71 10.09
C LEU A 48 -23.50 -1.26 9.14
N THR A 49 -22.78 -2.29 9.57
CA THR A 49 -21.73 -2.94 8.77
C THR A 49 -22.33 -3.59 7.52
N TYR A 50 -23.48 -4.27 7.68
CA TYR A 50 -24.17 -4.89 6.57
C TYR A 50 -24.66 -3.85 5.55
N ALA A 51 -25.19 -2.70 6.00
CA ALA A 51 -25.60 -1.61 5.11
C ALA A 51 -24.42 -1.11 4.27
N LEU A 52 -23.29 -0.83 4.90
CA LEU A 52 -22.12 -0.24 4.22
C LEU A 52 -21.38 -1.25 3.33
N PHE A 53 -21.13 -2.46 3.83
CA PHE A 53 -20.20 -3.40 3.19
C PHE A 53 -20.85 -4.69 2.67
N GLY A 54 -22.13 -4.93 2.95
CA GLY A 54 -22.79 -6.18 2.60
C GLY A 54 -22.23 -7.41 3.32
N LYS A 55 -21.50 -7.21 4.42
CA LYS A 55 -20.82 -8.22 5.22
C LYS A 55 -21.21 -8.08 6.69
N SER A 56 -21.00 -9.13 7.48
CA SER A 56 -21.15 -9.10 8.93
C SER A 56 -19.92 -8.49 9.59
N PHE A 57 -20.12 -7.81 10.72
CA PHE A 57 -19.03 -7.34 11.58
C PHE A 57 -18.27 -8.49 12.23
N ARG A 58 -18.98 -9.53 12.67
CA ARG A 58 -18.45 -10.74 13.34
C ARG A 58 -18.11 -11.88 12.40
N ASP A 59 -17.95 -11.61 11.11
CA ASP A 59 -17.63 -12.58 10.06
C ASP A 59 -18.64 -13.73 9.91
N LEU A 60 -19.91 -13.49 10.30
CA LEU A 60 -21.02 -14.43 10.05
C LEU A 60 -21.32 -14.48 8.55
N LYS A 61 -21.80 -15.64 8.08
CA LYS A 61 -22.33 -15.73 6.72
C LYS A 61 -23.55 -14.81 6.61
N VAL A 62 -23.65 -14.05 5.52
CA VAL A 62 -24.73 -13.05 5.31
C VAL A 62 -26.13 -13.63 5.51
N GLY A 63 -26.34 -14.91 5.12
CA GLY A 63 -27.59 -15.60 5.35
C GLY A 63 -27.95 -15.82 6.84
N GLN A 64 -26.96 -15.80 7.73
CA GLN A 64 -27.16 -15.94 9.19
C GLN A 64 -27.55 -14.59 9.84
N LEU A 65 -27.40 -13.47 9.14
CA LEU A 65 -27.92 -12.17 9.59
C LEU A 65 -29.46 -12.13 9.58
N VAL A 66 -30.09 -12.91 8.70
CA VAL A 66 -31.56 -12.96 8.62
C VAL A 66 -32.12 -13.55 9.92
N ASN A 67 -33.10 -12.85 10.51
CA ASN A 67 -33.75 -13.31 11.72
C ASN A 67 -34.21 -14.79 11.59
N SER A 68 -33.79 -15.62 12.51
CA SER A 68 -33.99 -17.10 12.46
C SER A 68 -35.43 -17.53 12.63
N ILE A 69 -36.30 -16.67 13.17
CA ILE A 69 -37.71 -16.93 13.38
C ILE A 69 -38.50 -16.54 12.14
N ASN A 70 -38.37 -15.30 11.68
CA ASN A 70 -39.13 -14.77 10.54
C ASN A 70 -38.58 -15.27 9.19
N LYS A 71 -37.28 -15.56 9.10
CA LYS A 71 -36.54 -16.12 7.95
C LYS A 71 -36.73 -15.40 6.63
N LYS A 72 -37.22 -14.17 6.64
CA LYS A 72 -37.55 -13.35 5.46
C LYS A 72 -37.50 -11.86 5.75
N LYS A 73 -37.48 -11.05 4.69
CA LYS A 73 -37.58 -9.58 4.73
C LYS A 73 -36.55 -8.92 5.67
N CYS A 74 -35.32 -9.45 5.70
CA CYS A 74 -34.23 -8.74 6.35
C CYS A 74 -33.95 -7.48 5.52
N LEU A 75 -34.11 -6.31 6.14
CA LEU A 75 -33.93 -5.02 5.49
C LEU A 75 -33.17 -4.09 6.42
N VAL A 76 -32.17 -3.42 5.86
CA VAL A 76 -31.43 -2.36 6.54
C VAL A 76 -31.39 -1.15 5.62
N GLU A 77 -31.73 0.01 6.16
CA GLU A 77 -31.63 1.30 5.50
C GLU A 77 -30.72 2.20 6.30
N LEU A 78 -29.74 2.80 5.65
CA LEU A 78 -28.78 3.73 6.24
C LEU A 78 -28.83 5.05 5.47
N LEU A 79 -29.07 6.13 6.19
CA LEU A 79 -29.02 7.48 5.68
C LEU A 79 -27.72 8.15 6.14
N ILE A 80 -26.97 8.65 5.20
CA ILE A 80 -25.71 9.37 5.45
C ILE A 80 -25.68 10.68 4.66
N GLU A 81 -24.94 11.64 5.16
CA GLU A 81 -24.62 12.88 4.46
C GLU A 81 -23.11 12.89 4.17
N TYR A 82 -22.73 13.09 2.93
CA TYR A 82 -21.34 13.18 2.51
C TYR A 82 -21.12 14.48 1.71
N GLY A 83 -20.42 15.40 2.33
CA GLY A 83 -20.31 16.76 1.82
C GLY A 83 -21.67 17.47 1.88
N ASN A 84 -22.24 17.79 0.72
CA ASN A 84 -23.56 18.44 0.59
C ASN A 84 -24.63 17.47 0.06
N ASP A 85 -24.29 16.21 -0.18
CA ASP A 85 -25.20 15.23 -0.74
C ASP A 85 -25.68 14.25 0.33
N GLU A 86 -26.97 13.92 0.26
CA GLU A 86 -27.58 12.89 1.09
C GLU A 86 -27.63 11.57 0.33
N TYR A 87 -27.17 10.51 0.98
CA TYR A 87 -27.18 9.16 0.43
C TYR A 87 -27.99 8.22 1.32
N LYS A 88 -28.93 7.51 0.69
CA LYS A 88 -29.69 6.42 1.33
C LYS A 88 -29.23 5.09 0.76
N ILE A 89 -28.71 4.23 1.61
CA ILE A 89 -28.23 2.89 1.27
C ILE A 89 -29.25 1.89 1.80
N ILE A 90 -29.78 1.05 0.92
CA ILE A 90 -30.77 0.04 1.26
C ILE A 90 -30.20 -1.34 0.94
N ARG A 91 -30.12 -2.20 1.94
CA ARG A 91 -29.73 -3.61 1.76
C ARG A 91 -30.71 -4.55 2.38
N GLY A 92 -30.99 -5.63 1.65
CA GLY A 92 -31.90 -6.66 2.10
C GLY A 92 -31.44 -8.07 1.77
N GLN A 93 -32.02 -9.01 2.51
CA GLN A 93 -31.93 -10.46 2.26
C GLN A 93 -33.32 -11.08 2.33
N LYS A 94 -33.61 -11.97 1.37
CA LYS A 94 -34.89 -12.67 1.24
C LYS A 94 -36.09 -11.71 1.17
N PRO A 95 -36.17 -10.87 0.11
CA PRO A 95 -35.37 -10.86 -1.13
C PRO A 95 -34.02 -10.16 -0.98
N LYS A 96 -33.06 -10.47 -1.89
CA LYS A 96 -31.80 -9.74 -1.99
C LYS A 96 -32.06 -8.39 -2.62
N VAL A 97 -31.69 -7.33 -1.89
CA VAL A 97 -31.80 -5.93 -2.34
C VAL A 97 -30.46 -5.23 -2.07
N PHE A 98 -30.02 -4.40 -3.01
CA PHE A 98 -28.95 -3.44 -2.79
C PHE A 98 -29.22 -2.21 -3.65
N GLU A 99 -29.51 -1.10 -3.02
CA GLU A 99 -29.81 0.16 -3.67
C GLU A 99 -29.06 1.29 -3.00
N ILE A 100 -28.59 2.22 -3.80
CA ILE A 100 -28.02 3.49 -3.34
C ILE A 100 -28.81 4.62 -3.99
N TRP A 101 -29.28 5.53 -3.16
CA TRP A 101 -30.03 6.72 -3.57
C TRP A 101 -29.20 7.94 -3.23
N LYS A 102 -29.13 8.91 -4.13
CA LYS A 102 -28.46 10.20 -3.93
C LYS A 102 -29.50 11.31 -4.06
N ASN A 103 -29.68 12.12 -3.02
CA ASN A 103 -30.64 13.25 -2.99
C ASN A 103 -32.06 12.86 -3.45
N GLY A 104 -32.48 11.64 -3.11
CA GLY A 104 -33.81 11.11 -3.47
C GLY A 104 -33.89 10.42 -4.83
N GLU A 105 -32.81 10.41 -5.63
CA GLU A 105 -32.74 9.69 -6.90
C GLU A 105 -31.95 8.40 -6.77
N LYS A 106 -32.49 7.28 -7.30
CA LYS A 106 -31.78 6.00 -7.31
C LYS A 106 -30.62 6.05 -8.30
N LEU A 107 -29.42 5.74 -7.82
CA LEU A 107 -28.27 5.62 -8.71
C LEU A 107 -28.44 4.42 -9.63
N PRO A 108 -28.03 4.52 -10.91
CA PRO A 108 -28.13 3.40 -11.84
C PRO A 108 -27.26 2.24 -11.38
N GLU A 109 -27.81 1.04 -11.43
CA GLU A 109 -27.05 -0.21 -11.23
C GLU A 109 -26.23 -0.49 -12.48
N ASP A 110 -24.97 -0.07 -12.52
CA ASP A 110 -24.04 -0.52 -13.55
C ASP A 110 -23.68 -1.99 -13.32
N SER A 111 -24.05 -2.76 -14.28
CA SER A 111 -23.87 -4.17 -14.67
C SER A 111 -23.30 -5.23 -13.69
N ALA A 112 -22.68 -4.91 -12.55
CA ALA A 112 -22.27 -5.90 -11.55
C ALA A 112 -22.39 -5.35 -10.12
N ALA A 113 -22.99 -6.15 -9.21
CA ALA A 113 -23.13 -5.77 -7.79
C ALA A 113 -21.77 -5.50 -7.08
N GLY A 114 -20.68 -6.00 -7.64
CA GLY A 114 -19.31 -5.73 -7.19
C GLY A 114 -18.85 -4.30 -7.49
N ASP A 115 -19.17 -3.78 -8.67
CA ASP A 115 -18.80 -2.43 -9.07
C ASP A 115 -19.56 -1.38 -8.25
N TYR A 116 -20.83 -1.66 -7.95
CA TYR A 116 -21.67 -0.80 -7.12
C TYR A 116 -21.18 -0.73 -5.66
N GLN A 117 -20.66 -1.85 -5.12
CA GLN A 117 -20.01 -1.88 -3.81
C GLN A 117 -18.67 -1.11 -3.82
N SER A 118 -17.89 -1.28 -4.86
CA SER A 118 -16.60 -0.59 -5.02
C SER A 118 -16.78 0.92 -5.16
N GLN A 119 -17.82 1.37 -5.84
CA GLN A 119 -18.20 2.79 -5.92
C GLN A 119 -18.53 3.35 -4.54
N LEU A 120 -19.32 2.62 -3.72
CA LEU A 120 -19.66 3.03 -2.37
C LEU A 120 -18.41 3.13 -1.48
N GLU A 121 -17.53 2.10 -1.50
CA GLU A 121 -16.30 2.10 -0.71
C GLU A 121 -15.34 3.22 -1.16
N SER A 122 -15.24 3.48 -2.45
CA SER A 122 -14.44 4.59 -3.00
C SER A 122 -14.98 5.95 -2.61
N MET A 123 -16.31 6.13 -2.62
CA MET A 123 -16.98 7.36 -2.19
C MET A 123 -16.73 7.62 -0.70
N LEU A 124 -16.87 6.59 0.14
CA LEU A 124 -16.68 6.70 1.58
C LEU A 124 -15.18 6.77 1.96
N ASN A 125 -14.31 6.39 1.04
CA ASN A 125 -12.86 6.25 1.24
C ASN A 125 -12.49 5.43 2.49
N ILE A 126 -13.31 4.42 2.82
CA ILE A 126 -13.09 3.49 3.93
C ILE A 126 -13.60 2.10 3.55
N ASN A 127 -12.80 1.10 3.77
CA ASN A 127 -13.18 -0.31 3.63
C ASN A 127 -13.63 -0.91 4.96
N LEU A 128 -14.10 -2.17 4.93
CA LEU A 128 -14.58 -2.86 6.13
C LEU A 128 -13.49 -2.97 7.23
N VAL A 129 -12.23 -3.17 6.86
CA VAL A 129 -11.13 -3.32 7.82
C VAL A 129 -10.85 -1.99 8.50
N GLY A 130 -10.75 -0.91 7.72
CA GLY A 130 -10.62 0.46 8.24
C GLY A 130 -11.81 0.85 9.11
N PHE A 131 -13.03 0.56 8.67
CA PHE A 131 -14.25 0.83 9.45
C PHE A 131 -14.21 0.17 10.83
N LYS A 132 -13.80 -1.11 10.91
CA LYS A 132 -13.65 -1.83 12.18
C LYS A 132 -12.60 -1.19 13.10
N GLN A 133 -11.60 -0.51 12.56
CA GLN A 133 -10.49 0.07 13.35
C GLN A 133 -10.68 1.55 13.69
N VAL A 134 -11.55 2.27 12.98
CA VAL A 134 -11.69 3.74 13.09
C VAL A 134 -13.04 4.16 13.68
N ILE A 135 -14.08 3.36 13.46
CA ILE A 135 -15.44 3.72 13.88
C ILE A 135 -15.93 2.86 15.05
N VAL A 136 -15.54 1.58 15.11
CA VAL A 136 -16.04 0.66 16.12
C VAL A 136 -14.89 0.10 16.94
N LEU A 137 -14.91 0.33 18.23
CA LEU A 137 -14.09 -0.39 19.20
C LEU A 137 -15.01 -1.31 20.02
N GLY A 138 -14.76 -2.60 20.05
CA GLY A 138 -15.62 -3.52 20.78
C GLY A 138 -14.99 -4.88 21.04
N THR A 139 -15.71 -5.71 21.79
CA THR A 139 -15.24 -7.04 22.19
C THR A 139 -15.61 -8.12 21.18
N ALA A 140 -16.78 -8.03 20.53
CA ALA A 140 -17.28 -9.07 19.64
C ALA A 140 -16.94 -8.81 18.17
N GLY A 141 -15.95 -9.54 17.64
CA GLY A 141 -15.56 -9.45 16.22
C GLY A 141 -14.58 -8.31 15.90
N TYR A 142 -14.13 -7.59 16.91
CA TYR A 142 -13.03 -6.66 16.83
C TYR A 142 -11.72 -7.37 17.21
N VAL A 143 -10.72 -7.27 16.34
CA VAL A 143 -9.37 -7.73 16.64
C VAL A 143 -8.50 -6.50 16.84
N PRO A 144 -7.96 -6.26 18.05
CA PRO A 144 -7.08 -5.14 18.31
C PRO A 144 -5.92 -5.09 17.31
N PHE A 145 -5.51 -3.89 16.94
CA PHE A 145 -4.41 -3.69 15.99
C PHE A 145 -3.16 -4.49 16.37
N MET A 146 -2.84 -4.52 17.66
CA MET A 146 -1.67 -5.22 18.17
C MET A 146 -1.80 -6.75 18.19
N GLU A 147 -3.00 -7.28 18.07
CA GLU A 147 -3.27 -8.73 17.94
C GLU A 147 -3.32 -9.20 16.49
N LEU A 148 -3.35 -8.26 15.53
CA LEU A 148 -3.20 -8.56 14.11
C LEU A 148 -1.77 -9.05 13.83
N LYS A 149 -1.63 -9.94 12.86
CA LYS A 149 -0.31 -10.31 12.33
C LYS A 149 0.34 -9.11 11.63
N THR A 150 1.66 -9.01 11.64
CA THR A 150 2.41 -7.90 11.02
C THR A 150 1.98 -7.57 9.58
N PRO A 151 1.75 -8.55 8.68
CA PRO A 151 1.26 -8.25 7.33
C PRO A 151 -0.14 -7.61 7.32
N ASP A 152 -1.01 -8.01 8.26
CA ASP A 152 -2.37 -7.48 8.36
C ASP A 152 -2.36 -6.06 8.95
N ARG A 153 -1.47 -5.79 9.94
CA ARG A 153 -1.22 -4.43 10.46
C ARG A 153 -0.77 -3.49 9.36
N ARG A 154 0.21 -3.92 8.57
CA ARG A 154 0.73 -3.16 7.44
C ARG A 154 -0.36 -2.86 6.42
N LYS A 155 -1.10 -3.88 6.00
CA LYS A 155 -2.21 -3.73 5.07
C LYS A 155 -3.26 -2.76 5.59
N LEU A 156 -3.62 -2.86 6.87
CA LEU A 156 -4.56 -1.94 7.50
C LEU A 156 -4.08 -0.49 7.38
N VAL A 157 -2.81 -0.23 7.74
CA VAL A 157 -2.27 1.13 7.68
C VAL A 157 -2.16 1.62 6.24
N GLU A 158 -1.78 0.76 5.29
CA GLU A 158 -1.79 1.09 3.86
C GLU A 158 -3.21 1.48 3.40
N ASP A 159 -4.24 0.77 3.86
CA ASP A 159 -5.64 1.08 3.56
C ASP A 159 -6.06 2.42 4.19
N LEU A 160 -5.70 2.68 5.46
CA LEU A 160 -5.99 3.95 6.14
C LEU A 160 -5.26 5.14 5.49
N LEU A 161 -4.05 4.92 4.97
CA LEU A 161 -3.28 5.90 4.23
C LEU A 161 -3.73 6.04 2.75
N SER A 162 -4.78 5.33 2.33
CA SER A 162 -5.27 5.28 0.94
C SER A 162 -4.19 4.84 -0.06
N LEU A 163 -3.25 3.99 0.38
CA LEU A 163 -2.16 3.48 -0.46
C LEU A 163 -2.58 2.28 -1.34
N SER A 164 -3.81 1.82 -1.23
CA SER A 164 -4.39 0.79 -2.09
C SER A 164 -4.29 1.12 -3.57
N ILE A 165 -4.33 2.41 -3.93
CA ILE A 165 -4.11 2.91 -5.29
C ILE A 165 -2.76 2.46 -5.87
N ILE A 166 -1.71 2.43 -5.05
CA ILE A 166 -0.37 1.96 -5.46
C ILE A 166 -0.41 0.47 -5.80
N SER A 167 -1.18 -0.32 -5.05
CA SER A 167 -1.37 -1.74 -5.32
C SER A 167 -2.16 -1.98 -6.62
N GLU A 168 -3.16 -1.15 -6.90
CA GLU A 168 -3.88 -1.20 -8.17
C GLU A 168 -2.99 -0.76 -9.34
N MET A 169 -2.15 0.26 -9.15
CA MET A 169 -1.14 0.66 -10.13
C MET A 169 -0.15 -0.48 -10.43
N ASP A 170 0.29 -1.23 -9.40
CA ASP A 170 1.17 -2.40 -9.59
C ASP A 170 0.47 -3.51 -10.39
N LYS A 171 -0.77 -3.84 -10.06
CA LYS A 171 -1.57 -4.81 -10.83
C LYS A 171 -1.72 -4.38 -12.29
N LEU A 172 -2.03 -3.10 -12.52
CA LEU A 172 -2.16 -2.53 -13.85
C LEU A 172 -0.83 -2.59 -14.59
N ASN A 173 0.27 -2.17 -13.96
CA ASN A 173 1.60 -2.23 -14.55
C ASN A 173 2.01 -3.67 -14.91
N LYS A 174 1.74 -4.64 -14.04
CA LYS A 174 1.95 -6.08 -14.33
C LYS A 174 1.12 -6.56 -15.52
N SER A 175 -0.10 -6.04 -15.69
CA SER A 175 -0.92 -6.37 -16.86
C SER A 175 -0.33 -5.81 -18.16
N TYR A 176 0.20 -4.59 -18.12
CA TYR A 176 0.92 -3.98 -19.23
C TYR A 176 2.21 -4.73 -19.56
N ILE A 177 3.00 -5.12 -18.56
CA ILE A 177 4.21 -5.95 -18.78
C ILE A 177 3.87 -7.26 -19.50
N ARG A 178 2.76 -7.90 -19.13
CA ARG A 178 2.29 -9.10 -19.83
C ARG A 178 1.92 -8.81 -21.29
N GLY A 179 1.32 -7.64 -21.55
CA GLY A 179 1.06 -7.15 -22.92
C GLY A 179 2.36 -6.96 -23.69
N VAL A 180 3.29 -6.19 -23.14
CA VAL A 180 4.61 -5.92 -23.74
C VAL A 180 5.39 -7.20 -24.01
N ASN A 181 5.35 -8.18 -23.10
CA ASN A 181 6.01 -9.47 -23.33
C ASN A 181 5.40 -10.22 -24.52
N ARG A 182 4.06 -10.23 -24.65
CA ARG A 182 3.39 -10.85 -25.82
C ARG A 182 3.77 -10.17 -27.14
N GLU A 183 3.84 -8.83 -27.14
CA GLU A 183 4.30 -8.08 -28.31
C GLU A 183 5.76 -8.41 -28.66
N LEU A 184 6.64 -8.50 -27.66
CA LEU A 184 8.03 -8.90 -27.86
C LEU A 184 8.16 -10.31 -28.41
N ASP A 185 7.37 -11.25 -27.92
CA ASP A 185 7.36 -12.63 -28.43
C ASP A 185 6.85 -12.65 -29.87
N THR A 186 5.78 -11.92 -30.17
CA THR A 186 5.24 -11.80 -31.53
C THR A 186 6.25 -11.19 -32.49
N LEU A 187 6.88 -10.08 -32.11
CA LEU A 187 7.91 -9.43 -32.94
C LEU A 187 9.13 -10.32 -33.13
N SER A 188 9.53 -11.07 -32.08
CA SER A 188 10.64 -12.01 -32.19
C SER A 188 10.34 -13.13 -33.22
N MET A 189 9.11 -13.65 -33.23
CA MET A 189 8.68 -14.63 -34.20
C MET A 189 8.63 -14.01 -35.61
N GLN A 190 8.12 -12.78 -35.76
CA GLN A 190 8.08 -12.09 -37.05
C GLN A 190 9.47 -11.83 -37.62
N ILE A 191 10.40 -11.34 -36.77
CA ILE A 191 11.81 -11.14 -37.12
C ILE A 191 12.43 -12.46 -37.58
N GLY A 192 12.23 -13.53 -36.80
CA GLY A 192 12.72 -14.86 -37.18
C GLY A 192 12.18 -15.34 -38.53
N HIS A 193 10.91 -15.09 -38.82
CA HIS A 193 10.30 -15.41 -40.09
C HIS A 193 10.90 -14.60 -41.26
N VAL A 194 11.05 -13.27 -41.08
CA VAL A 194 11.67 -12.39 -42.08
C VAL A 194 13.13 -12.79 -42.29
N GLN A 195 13.87 -13.09 -41.23
CA GLN A 195 15.25 -13.59 -41.35
C GLN A 195 15.33 -14.90 -42.12
N GLN A 196 14.37 -15.80 -41.91
CA GLN A 196 14.29 -17.05 -42.66
C GLN A 196 13.94 -16.79 -44.12
N GLN A 197 13.05 -15.84 -44.43
CA GLN A 197 12.75 -15.43 -45.78
C GLN A 197 13.97 -14.80 -46.47
N ILE A 198 14.67 -13.88 -45.78
CA ILE A 198 15.92 -13.28 -46.25
C ILE A 198 16.93 -14.38 -46.58
N ALA A 199 17.12 -15.33 -45.66
CA ALA A 199 18.03 -16.45 -45.89
C ALA A 199 17.63 -17.29 -47.09
N THR A 200 16.33 -17.53 -47.28
CA THR A 200 15.81 -18.31 -48.42
C THR A 200 16.01 -17.58 -49.76
N HIS A 201 15.65 -16.29 -49.80
CA HIS A 201 15.85 -15.46 -50.97
C HIS A 201 17.33 -15.26 -51.29
N GLN A 202 18.15 -15.05 -50.27
CA GLN A 202 19.59 -14.93 -50.43
C GLN A 202 20.19 -16.21 -51.02
N LYS A 203 19.72 -17.37 -50.52
CA LYS A 203 20.14 -18.66 -51.06
C LYS A 203 19.73 -18.80 -52.52
N PHE A 204 18.51 -18.41 -52.88
CA PHE A 204 18.05 -18.40 -54.27
C PHE A 204 18.89 -17.49 -55.14
N ILE A 205 19.19 -16.28 -54.69
CA ILE A 205 20.06 -15.30 -55.37
C ILE A 205 21.46 -15.89 -55.54
N ASP A 206 22.02 -16.48 -54.48
CA ASP A 206 23.34 -17.09 -54.51
C ASP A 206 23.38 -18.28 -55.50
N GLU A 207 22.29 -19.07 -55.56
CA GLU A 207 22.17 -20.16 -56.55
C GLU A 207 22.04 -19.63 -57.98
N GLN A 208 21.30 -18.54 -58.18
CA GLN A 208 21.21 -17.88 -59.51
C GLN A 208 22.55 -17.25 -59.91
N ARG A 209 23.25 -16.61 -58.96
CA ARG A 209 24.61 -16.09 -59.18
C ARG A 209 25.62 -17.20 -59.50
N ALA A 210 25.50 -18.34 -58.83
CA ALA A 210 26.30 -19.51 -59.11
C ALA A 210 26.13 -20.02 -60.58
N LYS A 211 24.91 -19.94 -61.07
CA LYS A 211 24.59 -20.31 -62.48
C LYS A 211 25.00 -19.24 -63.48
N ALA A 212 25.09 -17.98 -63.05
CA ALA A 212 25.32 -16.84 -63.94
C ALA A 212 26.80 -16.52 -64.22
N ASN A 213 27.74 -17.22 -63.66
CA ASN A 213 29.09 -16.69 -63.62
C ASN A 213 30.14 -17.25 -64.52
N GLN A 214 30.37 -16.55 -65.62
CA GLN A 214 31.62 -16.54 -66.41
C GLN A 214 32.54 -15.34 -66.06
N ASN A 215 32.19 -14.49 -65.14
CA ASN A 215 32.98 -13.29 -64.79
C ASN A 215 33.61 -13.37 -63.38
N THR A 216 34.57 -14.26 -63.21
CA THR A 216 35.34 -14.51 -61.98
C THR A 216 35.97 -13.26 -61.35
N ALA A 217 36.37 -12.30 -62.16
CA ALA A 217 37.02 -11.08 -61.66
C ALA A 217 36.09 -10.18 -60.85
N ARG A 218 34.83 -10.01 -61.25
CA ARG A 218 33.86 -9.14 -60.56
C ARG A 218 33.46 -9.68 -59.19
N TYR A 219 33.45 -10.98 -59.02
CA TYR A 219 33.18 -11.59 -57.72
C TYR A 219 34.38 -11.58 -56.79
N GLN A 220 35.58 -11.60 -57.32
CA GLN A 220 36.80 -11.48 -56.56
C GLN A 220 36.85 -10.11 -55.84
N ASP A 221 36.47 -9.01 -56.55
CA ASP A 221 36.41 -7.67 -55.95
C ASP A 221 35.41 -7.61 -54.77
N ILE A 222 34.25 -8.27 -54.94
CA ILE A 222 33.23 -8.34 -53.89
C ILE A 222 33.72 -9.17 -52.69
N TYR A 223 34.35 -10.29 -52.93
CA TYR A 223 34.95 -11.14 -51.92
C TYR A 223 36.02 -10.38 -51.12
N ASP A 224 36.93 -9.70 -51.85
CA ASP A 224 38.03 -8.96 -51.23
C ASP A 224 37.50 -7.79 -50.38
N SER A 225 36.43 -7.13 -50.81
CA SER A 225 35.77 -6.09 -50.03
C SER A 225 35.22 -6.60 -48.67
N HIS A 226 34.50 -7.75 -48.70
CA HIS A 226 33.98 -8.36 -47.48
C HIS A 226 35.10 -8.84 -46.52
N VAL A 227 36.19 -9.37 -47.07
CA VAL A 227 37.36 -9.79 -46.32
C VAL A 227 38.03 -8.61 -45.64
N GLU A 228 38.12 -7.47 -46.35
CA GLU A 228 38.73 -6.24 -45.79
C GLU A 228 37.84 -5.64 -44.70
N THR A 229 36.54 -5.58 -44.90
CA THR A 229 35.58 -5.14 -43.90
C THR A 229 35.63 -6.04 -42.64
N ALA A 230 35.67 -7.36 -42.84
CA ALA A 230 35.78 -8.32 -41.73
C ALA A 230 37.08 -8.14 -40.91
N LYS A 231 38.19 -7.82 -41.59
CA LYS A 231 39.46 -7.51 -40.92
C LYS A 231 39.35 -6.25 -40.04
N GLN A 232 38.74 -5.19 -40.59
CA GLN A 232 38.55 -3.93 -39.85
C GLN A 232 37.64 -4.14 -38.63
N ILE A 233 36.50 -4.83 -38.78
CA ILE A 233 35.61 -5.13 -37.66
C ILE A 233 36.32 -6.02 -36.60
N LYS A 234 37.11 -6.98 -37.04
CA LYS A 234 37.90 -7.85 -36.15
C LYS A 234 38.90 -7.03 -35.33
N ALA A 235 39.54 -6.02 -35.94
CA ALA A 235 40.41 -5.10 -35.21
C ALA A 235 39.64 -4.31 -34.14
N GLN A 236 38.46 -3.79 -34.50
CA GLN A 236 37.58 -3.09 -33.53
C GLN A 236 37.09 -4.00 -32.40
N LEU A 237 36.80 -5.27 -32.69
CA LEU A 237 36.43 -6.23 -31.66
C LEU A 237 37.55 -6.51 -30.67
N VAL A 238 38.80 -6.61 -31.16
CA VAL A 238 39.98 -6.78 -30.28
C VAL A 238 40.15 -5.55 -29.38
N GLU A 239 39.97 -4.36 -29.92
CA GLU A 239 40.03 -3.12 -29.14
C GLU A 239 38.92 -3.06 -28.09
N LEU A 240 37.68 -3.38 -28.47
CA LEU A 240 36.55 -3.44 -27.52
C LEU A 240 36.77 -4.53 -26.46
N GLN A 241 37.33 -5.66 -26.81
CA GLN A 241 37.63 -6.74 -25.86
C GLN A 241 38.67 -6.29 -24.82
N THR A 242 39.67 -5.51 -25.24
CA THR A 242 40.65 -4.92 -24.33
C THR A 242 39.96 -3.91 -23.38
N GLN A 243 39.13 -3.01 -23.94
CA GLN A 243 38.36 -2.03 -23.14
C GLN A 243 37.42 -2.72 -22.12
N ILE A 244 36.77 -3.82 -22.51
CA ILE A 244 35.94 -4.61 -21.59
C ILE A 244 36.78 -5.27 -20.50
N ALA A 245 37.99 -5.78 -20.85
CA ALA A 245 38.89 -6.42 -19.91
C ALA A 245 39.50 -5.39 -18.91
N GLU A 246 39.75 -4.18 -19.37
CA GLU A 246 40.22 -3.07 -18.52
C GLU A 246 39.14 -2.48 -17.63
N CYS A 247 37.87 -2.71 -18.02
CA CYS A 247 36.73 -2.17 -17.25
C CYS A 247 36.49 -3.08 -16.03
N VAL A 248 37.33 -2.92 -15.03
CA VAL A 248 37.19 -3.65 -13.76
C VAL A 248 36.13 -2.95 -12.92
N ILE A 249 35.09 -3.69 -12.61
CA ILE A 249 34.11 -3.22 -11.63
C ILE A 249 34.71 -3.41 -10.24
N ASN A 250 35.19 -2.31 -9.67
CA ASN A 250 35.78 -2.30 -8.35
C ASN A 250 34.77 -1.83 -7.31
N GLY A 251 34.30 -2.75 -6.52
CA GLY A 251 33.43 -2.45 -5.39
C GLY A 251 32.43 -3.56 -5.12
N GLU A 252 32.02 -3.64 -3.90
CA GLU A 252 30.95 -4.53 -3.47
C GLU A 252 29.63 -3.76 -3.43
N ASP A 253 28.56 -4.47 -3.67
CA ASP A 253 27.20 -3.92 -3.50
C ASP A 253 27.03 -3.46 -2.04
N GLN A 254 26.86 -2.15 -1.88
CA GLN A 254 26.72 -1.52 -0.58
C GLN A 254 25.25 -1.32 -0.17
N THR A 255 24.28 -1.81 -0.96
CA THR A 255 22.85 -1.61 -0.73
C THR A 255 22.44 -1.99 0.69
N ALA A 256 22.89 -3.17 1.16
CA ALA A 256 22.59 -3.65 2.51
C ALA A 256 23.24 -2.76 3.59
N ASN A 257 24.44 -2.25 3.34
CA ASN A 257 25.16 -1.39 4.27
C ASN A 257 24.52 0.00 4.33
N ILE A 258 24.14 0.55 3.18
CA ILE A 258 23.39 1.81 3.08
C ILE A 258 22.06 1.69 3.83
N GLN A 259 21.34 0.58 3.64
CA GLN A 259 20.08 0.33 4.33
C GLN A 259 20.27 0.24 5.85
N LYS A 260 21.27 -0.51 6.34
CA LYS A 260 21.60 -0.59 7.77
C LYS A 260 21.95 0.78 8.36
N LEU A 261 22.69 1.60 7.62
CA LEU A 261 23.03 2.95 8.06
C LEU A 261 21.79 3.85 8.06
N ARG A 262 20.89 3.72 7.09
CA ARG A 262 19.62 4.44 7.03
C ARG A 262 18.74 4.11 8.22
N ASP A 263 18.61 2.83 8.54
CA ASP A 263 17.86 2.34 9.71
C ASP A 263 18.50 2.83 11.01
N GLY A 264 19.82 2.78 11.09
CA GLY A 264 20.61 3.30 12.21
C GLY A 264 20.44 4.83 12.39
N TYR A 265 20.48 5.56 11.30
CA TYR A 265 20.26 7.01 11.29
C TYR A 265 18.86 7.35 11.82
N THR A 266 17.84 6.65 11.32
CA THR A 266 16.45 6.89 11.70
C THR A 266 16.24 6.63 13.19
N ARG A 267 16.74 5.49 13.71
CA ARG A 267 16.65 5.18 15.17
C ARG A 267 17.37 6.23 16.01
N LEU A 268 18.58 6.58 15.62
CA LEU A 268 19.38 7.56 16.37
C LEU A 268 18.78 8.96 16.29
N SER A 269 18.23 9.35 15.14
CA SER A 269 17.57 10.64 14.96
C SER A 269 16.36 10.77 15.88
N MET A 270 15.53 9.70 15.97
CA MET A 270 14.41 9.67 16.91
C MET A 270 14.86 9.81 18.36
N ASN A 271 15.96 9.12 18.74
CA ASN A 271 16.50 9.22 20.10
C ASN A 271 17.02 10.63 20.41
N VAL A 272 17.75 11.23 19.48
CA VAL A 272 18.26 12.60 19.63
C VAL A 272 17.10 13.59 19.77
N GLU A 273 16.06 13.43 18.93
CA GLU A 273 14.87 14.29 18.99
C GLU A 273 14.11 14.14 20.32
N GLN A 274 14.02 12.91 20.86
CA GLN A 274 13.44 12.66 22.18
C GLN A 274 14.25 13.35 23.28
N LEU A 275 15.59 13.27 23.22
CA LEU A 275 16.47 13.92 24.15
C LEU A 275 16.35 15.46 24.08
N GLN A 276 16.23 16.01 22.88
CA GLN A 276 16.00 17.44 22.66
C GLN A 276 14.67 17.89 23.27
N ARG A 277 13.61 17.09 23.10
CA ARG A 277 12.31 17.37 23.75
C ARG A 277 12.41 17.31 25.28
N LEU A 278 13.16 16.33 25.80
CA LEU A 278 13.46 16.23 27.22
C LEU A 278 14.25 17.45 27.70
N GLU A 279 15.26 17.87 27.00
CA GLU A 279 16.03 19.09 27.32
C GLU A 279 15.13 20.31 27.41
N VAL A 280 14.26 20.52 26.41
CA VAL A 280 13.30 21.64 26.41
C VAL A 280 12.34 21.54 27.60
N MET A 281 11.88 20.33 27.92
CA MET A 281 11.00 20.12 29.07
C MET A 281 11.69 20.43 30.39
N TYR A 282 12.92 19.96 30.57
CA TYR A 282 13.73 20.26 31.75
C TYR A 282 14.11 21.73 31.84
N ARG A 283 14.38 22.40 30.72
CA ARG A 283 14.66 23.86 30.72
C ARG A 283 13.44 24.71 31.07
N LYS A 284 12.24 24.27 30.66
CA LYS A 284 11.00 25.02 30.95
C LYS A 284 10.59 24.90 32.39
N GLY A 285 11.02 23.88 33.12
CA GLY A 285 10.57 23.59 34.48
C GLY A 285 9.06 23.37 34.54
N GLY A 286 8.52 23.29 35.71
CA GLY A 286 7.10 23.08 35.93
C GLY A 286 6.79 21.65 36.39
N GLU A 287 5.57 21.24 36.19
CA GLU A 287 5.12 19.88 36.55
C GLU A 287 5.28 18.91 35.37
N CYS A 288 5.73 17.70 35.66
CA CYS A 288 5.82 16.63 34.67
C CYS A 288 4.42 16.33 34.06
N PRO A 289 4.23 16.37 32.76
CA PRO A 289 2.94 16.12 32.12
C PRO A 289 2.37 14.74 32.48
N ALA A 290 3.24 13.75 32.66
CA ALA A 290 2.85 12.36 32.91
C ALA A 290 2.55 12.08 34.41
N CYS A 291 3.43 12.51 35.32
CA CYS A 291 3.27 12.18 36.74
C CYS A 291 2.94 13.39 37.65
N LYS A 292 2.84 14.60 37.08
CA LYS A 292 2.54 15.87 37.79
C LYS A 292 3.48 16.23 38.93
N GLN A 293 4.62 15.57 39.04
CA GLN A 293 5.66 15.94 39.99
C GLN A 293 6.45 17.14 39.46
N PRO A 294 6.92 18.02 40.33
CA PRO A 294 7.73 19.16 39.92
C PRO A 294 9.01 18.66 39.24
N ILE A 295 9.29 19.20 38.09
CA ILE A 295 10.53 18.95 37.38
C ILE A 295 11.59 19.86 37.98
N SER A 296 12.48 19.27 38.76
CA SER A 296 13.65 19.98 39.30
C SER A 296 14.87 19.63 38.48
N PRO A 297 15.29 20.51 37.57
CA PRO A 297 16.48 20.26 36.78
C PRO A 297 17.72 20.28 37.67
N THR A 298 18.40 19.14 37.81
CA THR A 298 19.77 19.15 38.34
C THR A 298 20.73 19.53 37.24
N PRO A 299 21.75 20.37 37.53
CA PRO A 299 22.77 20.75 36.54
C PRO A 299 23.40 19.54 35.87
N GLU A 300 23.70 18.49 36.62
CA GLU A 300 24.30 17.25 36.15
C GLU A 300 23.41 16.52 35.12
N ARG A 301 22.10 16.50 35.36
CA ARG A 301 21.17 15.83 34.47
C ARG A 301 20.96 16.60 33.16
N MET A 302 20.98 17.92 33.22
CA MET A 302 20.94 18.79 32.07
C MET A 302 22.21 18.63 31.22
N GLU A 303 23.37 18.56 31.88
CA GLU A 303 24.66 18.38 31.24
C GLU A 303 24.73 17.00 30.56
N GLU A 304 24.26 15.95 31.23
CA GLU A 304 24.15 14.60 30.66
C GLU A 304 23.25 14.54 29.39
N ILE A 305 22.10 15.19 29.45
CA ILE A 305 21.19 15.27 28.29
C ILE A 305 21.84 16.05 27.16
N ALA A 306 22.46 17.19 27.42
CA ALA A 306 23.13 18.01 26.44
C ALA A 306 24.31 17.27 25.80
N GLU A 307 25.10 16.56 26.60
CA GLU A 307 26.21 15.73 26.12
C GLU A 307 25.69 14.57 25.24
N ASN A 308 24.62 13.92 25.64
CA ASN A 308 24.00 12.85 24.85
C ASN A 308 23.42 13.38 23.53
N ILE A 309 22.81 14.54 23.51
CA ILE A 309 22.36 15.20 22.29
C ILE A 309 23.55 15.51 21.38
N LYS A 310 24.62 16.09 21.94
CA LYS A 310 25.84 16.41 21.21
C LYS A 310 26.47 15.16 20.60
N ASN A 311 26.63 14.13 21.39
CA ASN A 311 27.20 12.84 20.97
C ASN A 311 26.30 12.16 19.91
N GLY A 312 24.98 12.21 20.12
CA GLY A 312 24.00 11.69 19.17
C GLY A 312 24.06 12.44 17.83
N THR A 313 24.11 13.77 17.88
CA THR A 313 24.19 14.59 16.67
C THR A 313 25.50 14.38 15.91
N GLN A 314 26.61 14.24 16.62
CA GLN A 314 27.90 13.89 16.01
C GLN A 314 27.83 12.52 15.31
N LYS A 315 27.24 11.51 15.97
CA LYS A 315 27.04 10.21 15.37
C LYS A 315 26.12 10.24 14.15
N LEU A 316 25.05 11.04 14.19
CA LEU A 316 24.18 11.26 13.03
C LEU A 316 24.93 11.82 11.83
N THR A 317 25.79 12.82 12.09
CA THR A 317 26.66 13.40 11.04
C THR A 317 27.62 12.34 10.47
N LEU A 318 28.23 11.56 11.33
CA LEU A 318 29.11 10.46 10.90
C LEU A 318 28.38 9.41 10.05
N ILE A 319 27.20 8.99 10.50
CA ILE A 319 26.38 8.02 9.75
C ILE A 319 26.00 8.60 8.40
N LYS A 320 25.55 9.88 8.36
CA LYS A 320 25.18 10.55 7.14
C LYS A 320 26.37 10.66 6.16
N ASN A 321 27.51 11.11 6.67
CA ASN A 321 28.73 11.17 5.85
C ASN A 321 29.12 9.80 5.28
N LYS A 322 28.95 8.75 6.10
CA LYS A 322 29.23 7.38 5.67
C LYS A 322 28.21 6.88 4.64
N GLN A 323 26.93 7.23 4.81
CA GLN A 323 25.89 6.95 3.81
C GLN A 323 26.22 7.63 2.47
N ASP A 324 26.57 8.93 2.52
CA ASP A 324 26.87 9.69 1.31
C ASP A 324 28.10 9.13 0.59
N GLN A 325 29.11 8.66 1.37
CA GLN A 325 30.26 7.97 0.83
C GLN A 325 29.86 6.66 0.13
N LEU A 326 29.05 5.83 0.80
CA LEU A 326 28.61 4.55 0.24
C LEU A 326 27.67 4.75 -0.95
N GLN A 327 26.83 5.79 -0.90
CA GLN A 327 25.96 6.13 -2.03
C GLN A 327 26.79 6.53 -3.27
N LYS A 328 27.85 7.32 -3.07
CA LYS A 328 28.77 7.63 -4.17
C LYS A 328 29.41 6.38 -4.76
N ILE A 329 29.86 5.46 -3.89
CA ILE A 329 30.41 4.16 -4.34
C ILE A 329 29.36 3.40 -5.16
N MET A 330 28.11 3.37 -4.72
CA MET A 330 27.03 2.72 -5.45
C MET A 330 26.73 3.40 -6.80
N ASP A 331 26.71 4.71 -6.81
CA ASP A 331 26.49 5.48 -8.05
C ASP A 331 27.64 5.27 -9.04
N ASP A 332 28.87 5.22 -8.54
CA ASP A 332 30.05 4.89 -9.33
C ASP A 332 29.98 3.45 -9.86
N LEU A 333 29.62 2.49 -9.00
CA LEU A 333 29.40 1.10 -9.41
C LEU A 333 28.34 0.97 -10.49
N LEU A 334 27.20 1.63 -10.31
CA LEU A 334 26.13 1.65 -11.30
C LEU A 334 26.60 2.26 -12.63
N THR A 335 27.40 3.29 -12.55
CA THR A 335 27.97 3.95 -13.73
C THR A 335 28.95 3.01 -14.44
N GLN A 336 29.84 2.36 -13.68
CA GLN A 336 30.77 1.35 -14.20
C GLN A 336 30.01 0.18 -14.83
N GLN A 337 28.96 -0.31 -14.15
CA GLN A 337 28.13 -1.39 -14.65
C GLN A 337 27.41 -1.01 -15.96
N ARG A 338 26.87 0.22 -16.04
CA ARG A 338 26.24 0.74 -17.27
C ARG A 338 27.26 0.85 -18.40
N THR A 339 28.46 1.35 -18.09
CA THR A 339 29.54 1.45 -19.08
C THR A 339 29.95 0.07 -19.59
N LEU A 340 30.16 -0.88 -18.68
CA LEU A 340 30.49 -2.25 -19.04
C LEU A 340 29.41 -2.91 -19.88
N ASN A 341 28.14 -2.74 -19.49
CA ASN A 341 27.01 -3.28 -20.24
C ASN A 341 26.91 -2.64 -21.65
N GLY A 342 27.18 -1.32 -21.74
CA GLY A 342 27.24 -0.63 -23.02
C GLY A 342 28.33 -1.15 -23.93
N LEU A 343 29.53 -1.36 -23.38
CA LEU A 343 30.66 -1.96 -24.12
C LEU A 343 30.36 -3.40 -24.57
N LYS A 344 29.79 -4.21 -23.69
CA LYS A 344 29.36 -5.58 -24.02
C LYS A 344 28.32 -5.62 -25.13
N SER A 345 27.30 -4.76 -25.03
CA SER A 345 26.26 -4.66 -26.05
C SER A 345 26.85 -4.27 -27.43
N LYS A 346 27.77 -3.30 -27.43
CA LYS A 346 28.47 -2.89 -28.65
C LYS A 346 29.36 -4.01 -29.21
N TYR A 347 30.04 -4.75 -28.34
CA TYR A 347 30.84 -5.91 -28.72
C TYR A 347 30.01 -7.00 -29.39
N GLU A 348 28.86 -7.39 -28.78
CA GLU A 348 27.98 -8.39 -29.37
C GLU A 348 27.35 -7.92 -30.68
N SER A 349 27.01 -6.65 -30.80
CA SER A 349 26.54 -6.04 -32.04
C SER A 349 27.59 -6.15 -33.15
N LEU A 350 28.81 -5.74 -32.88
CA LEU A 350 29.93 -5.84 -33.82
C LEU A 350 30.29 -7.29 -34.14
N ARG A 351 30.22 -8.19 -33.14
CA ARG A 351 30.44 -9.62 -33.32
C ARG A 351 29.41 -10.23 -34.30
N GLY A 352 28.14 -9.83 -34.14
CA GLY A 352 27.10 -10.21 -35.08
C GLY A 352 27.38 -9.69 -36.52
N THR A 353 27.84 -8.42 -36.59
CA THR A 353 28.22 -7.85 -37.91
C THR A 353 29.41 -8.60 -38.52
N LEU A 354 30.42 -8.93 -37.74
CA LEU A 354 31.56 -9.73 -38.20
C LEU A 354 31.14 -11.11 -38.72
N GLN A 355 30.25 -11.78 -37.99
CA GLN A 355 29.72 -13.08 -38.42
C GLN A 355 28.95 -12.94 -39.72
N ASN A 356 28.16 -11.88 -39.86
CA ASN A 356 27.42 -11.59 -41.09
C ASN A 356 28.38 -11.32 -42.25
N GLU A 357 29.41 -10.53 -42.04
CA GLU A 357 30.40 -10.21 -43.06
C GLU A 357 31.19 -11.45 -43.48
N VAL A 358 31.65 -12.27 -42.53
CA VAL A 358 32.35 -13.54 -42.85
C VAL A 358 31.44 -14.52 -43.56
N ALA A 359 30.15 -14.59 -43.17
CA ALA A 359 29.18 -15.44 -43.86
C ALA A 359 28.91 -14.95 -45.27
N ALA A 360 28.85 -13.62 -45.48
CA ALA A 360 28.68 -13.03 -46.83
C ALA A 360 29.87 -13.33 -47.74
N ALA A 361 31.08 -13.11 -47.25
CA ALA A 361 32.31 -13.45 -47.98
C ALA A 361 32.38 -14.93 -48.37
N LYS A 362 32.04 -15.84 -47.45
CA LYS A 362 32.00 -17.30 -47.75
C LYS A 362 30.98 -17.63 -48.85
N ARG A 363 29.81 -16.98 -48.82
CA ARG A 363 28.78 -17.19 -49.85
C ARG A 363 29.23 -16.72 -51.23
N VAL A 364 29.83 -15.52 -51.31
CA VAL A 364 30.35 -14.99 -52.60
C VAL A 364 31.42 -15.92 -53.18
N ARG A 365 32.31 -16.45 -52.33
CA ARG A 365 33.33 -17.42 -52.76
C ARG A 365 32.72 -18.73 -53.30
N ALA A 366 31.66 -19.23 -52.62
CA ALA A 366 30.93 -20.40 -53.10
C ALA A 366 30.24 -20.16 -54.44
N VAL A 367 29.84 -18.90 -54.68
CA VAL A 367 29.31 -18.48 -55.99
C VAL A 367 30.39 -18.41 -57.04
N MET A 368 31.56 -17.86 -56.71
CA MET A 368 32.70 -17.80 -57.62
C MET A 368 33.15 -19.19 -58.09
N ASP A 369 33.13 -20.15 -57.21
CA ASP A 369 33.56 -21.53 -57.49
C ASP A 369 32.53 -22.29 -58.39
N LYS A 370 31.30 -21.78 -58.48
CA LYS A 370 30.19 -22.45 -59.23
C LYS A 370 29.66 -21.70 -60.43
N ALA A 371 30.13 -20.50 -60.71
CA ALA A 371 29.52 -19.60 -61.68
C ALA A 371 29.79 -19.93 -63.13
N GLN A 372 28.78 -20.16 -63.96
CA GLN A 372 28.91 -20.42 -65.44
C GLN A 372 27.87 -19.75 -66.33
N GLU A 373 26.87 -18.98 -65.93
CA GLU A 373 25.90 -18.36 -66.86
C GLU A 373 25.41 -16.97 -66.44
N ASP A 374 25.16 -16.05 -67.35
CA ASP A 374 24.67 -14.68 -67.17
C ASP A 374 23.16 -14.68 -66.92
N VAL A 375 22.75 -14.30 -65.68
CA VAL A 375 21.34 -14.08 -65.35
C VAL A 375 21.21 -12.71 -64.64
N VAL A 376 20.29 -11.90 -65.09
CA VAL A 376 19.89 -10.66 -64.36
C VAL A 376 19.12 -11.06 -63.11
N ILE A 377 19.70 -10.77 -61.96
CA ILE A 377 19.12 -11.15 -60.68
C ILE A 377 18.44 -9.94 -60.04
N ASP A 378 17.18 -10.08 -59.76
CA ASP A 378 16.41 -9.09 -59.00
C ASP A 378 16.66 -9.26 -57.49
N GLU A 379 17.36 -8.32 -56.87
CA GLU A 379 17.66 -8.29 -55.44
C GLU A 379 16.62 -7.50 -54.64
N SER A 380 15.69 -6.80 -55.32
CA SER A 380 14.70 -5.94 -54.67
C SER A 380 13.84 -6.62 -53.57
N PRO A 381 13.51 -7.94 -53.68
CA PRO A 381 12.78 -8.63 -52.64
C PRO A 381 13.57 -8.74 -51.31
N VAL A 382 14.89 -8.94 -51.45
CA VAL A 382 15.78 -9.08 -50.26
C VAL A 382 15.98 -7.74 -49.56
N GLU A 383 16.16 -6.66 -50.34
CA GLU A 383 16.28 -5.31 -49.78
C GLU A 383 15.03 -4.92 -49.03
N LYS A 384 13.86 -5.18 -49.59
CA LYS A 384 12.58 -4.92 -48.91
C LYS A 384 12.43 -5.71 -47.62
N LEU A 385 12.78 -6.98 -47.60
CA LEU A 385 12.75 -7.81 -46.41
C LEU A 385 13.73 -7.31 -45.33
N ARG A 386 14.88 -6.77 -45.72
CA ARG A 386 15.81 -6.16 -44.78
C ARG A 386 15.30 -4.84 -44.20
N GLU A 387 14.56 -4.07 -44.96
CA GLU A 387 13.87 -2.88 -44.46
C GLU A 387 12.79 -3.29 -43.47
N ASP A 388 11.98 -4.30 -43.79
CA ASP A 388 10.98 -4.87 -42.89
C ASP A 388 11.63 -5.38 -41.58
N GLU A 389 12.77 -6.08 -41.69
CA GLU A 389 13.54 -6.54 -40.52
C GLU A 389 13.97 -5.37 -39.62
N LYS A 390 14.54 -4.32 -40.22
CA LYS A 390 14.95 -3.11 -39.47
C LYS A 390 13.77 -2.43 -38.80
N GLU A 391 12.64 -2.34 -39.46
CA GLU A 391 11.43 -1.76 -38.90
C GLU A 391 10.93 -2.57 -37.72
N LEU A 392 10.87 -3.89 -37.84
CA LEU A 392 10.48 -4.79 -36.76
C LEU A 392 11.46 -4.74 -35.60
N ASP A 393 12.75 -4.67 -35.85
CA ASP A 393 13.79 -4.58 -34.82
C ASP A 393 13.75 -3.22 -34.06
N SER A 394 13.44 -2.15 -34.80
CA SER A 394 13.18 -0.84 -34.21
C SER A 394 11.97 -0.88 -33.27
N LYS A 395 10.86 -1.51 -33.68
CA LYS A 395 9.67 -1.72 -32.85
C LYS A 395 10.02 -2.57 -31.62
N ARG A 396 10.75 -3.67 -31.80
CA ARG A 396 11.22 -4.53 -30.71
C ARG A 396 12.06 -3.75 -29.70
N SER A 397 12.98 -2.92 -30.19
CA SER A 397 13.82 -2.05 -29.34
C SER A 397 12.99 -1.07 -28.49
N GLY A 398 11.90 -0.54 -29.06
CA GLY A 398 10.94 0.29 -28.34
C GLY A 398 10.28 -0.46 -27.16
N PHE A 399 9.77 -1.67 -27.43
CA PHE A 399 9.15 -2.50 -26.38
C PHE A 399 10.14 -3.00 -25.33
N VAL A 400 11.40 -3.25 -25.69
CA VAL A 400 12.47 -3.58 -24.74
C VAL A 400 12.70 -2.43 -23.78
N LYS A 401 12.76 -1.19 -24.28
CA LYS A 401 12.87 0.01 -23.43
C LYS A 401 11.64 0.16 -22.54
N GLU A 402 10.45 -0.03 -23.09
CA GLU A 402 9.22 0.02 -22.29
C GLU A 402 9.22 -1.01 -21.18
N LYS A 403 9.58 -2.26 -21.48
CA LYS A 403 9.73 -3.33 -20.48
C LYS A 403 10.70 -2.96 -19.36
N TYR A 404 11.83 -2.36 -19.71
CA TYR A 404 12.82 -1.89 -18.76
C TYR A 404 12.24 -0.82 -17.81
N PHE A 405 11.61 0.21 -18.34
CA PHE A 405 10.99 1.26 -17.51
C PHE A 405 9.85 0.73 -16.65
N ARG A 406 9.03 -0.18 -17.19
CA ARG A 406 7.97 -0.84 -16.42
C ARG A 406 8.54 -1.74 -15.32
N GLY A 407 9.71 -2.32 -15.52
CA GLY A 407 10.45 -3.03 -14.48
C GLY A 407 10.82 -2.11 -13.32
N ILE A 408 11.37 -0.93 -13.61
CA ILE A 408 11.66 0.10 -12.59
C ILE A 408 10.38 0.50 -11.85
N VAL A 409 9.29 0.73 -12.59
CA VAL A 409 7.98 1.05 -11.98
C VAL A 409 7.52 -0.08 -11.05
N THR A 410 7.70 -1.35 -11.45
CA THR A 410 7.38 -2.50 -10.57
C THR A 410 8.17 -2.46 -9.28
N ASP A 411 9.46 -2.16 -9.35
CA ASP A 411 10.32 -2.08 -8.16
C ASP A 411 9.92 -0.91 -7.24
N LEU A 412 9.52 0.21 -7.81
CA LEU A 412 9.00 1.35 -7.05
C LEU A 412 7.65 1.07 -6.39
N LEU A 413 6.78 0.29 -7.05
CA LEU A 413 5.42 -0.02 -6.55
C LEU A 413 5.39 -1.21 -5.59
N LYS A 414 6.49 -1.94 -5.41
CA LYS A 414 6.60 -3.00 -4.38
C LYS A 414 6.36 -2.44 -2.97
N ASP A 415 6.02 -3.33 -2.06
CA ASP A 415 5.77 -2.98 -0.67
C ASP A 415 7.00 -2.34 0.02
N SER A 416 8.21 -2.69 -0.40
CA SER A 416 9.47 -2.07 0.04
C SER A 416 9.82 -0.75 -0.66
N GLY A 417 9.09 -0.35 -1.67
CA GLY A 417 9.32 0.84 -2.48
C GLY A 417 8.64 2.11 -1.94
N VAL A 418 7.86 2.76 -2.80
CA VAL A 418 7.18 4.03 -2.47
C VAL A 418 6.25 3.89 -1.26
N LYS A 419 5.53 2.78 -1.14
CA LYS A 419 4.64 2.54 0.01
C LYS A 419 5.42 2.58 1.33
N ALA A 420 6.52 1.84 1.44
CA ALA A 420 7.36 1.86 2.64
C ALA A 420 7.88 3.25 2.94
N SER A 421 8.30 3.99 1.92
CA SER A 421 8.77 5.37 2.05
C SER A 421 7.70 6.31 2.59
N ILE A 422 6.45 6.16 2.12
CA ILE A 422 5.32 6.94 2.61
C ILE A 422 5.03 6.56 4.07
N VAL A 423 4.84 5.27 4.35
CA VAL A 423 4.59 4.77 5.70
C VAL A 423 5.63 5.29 6.68
N LYS A 424 6.90 5.18 6.34
CA LYS A 424 8.01 5.65 7.18
C LYS A 424 7.92 7.14 7.53
N ARG A 425 7.41 7.98 6.64
CA ARG A 425 7.18 9.41 6.92
C ARG A 425 6.07 9.64 7.94
N TYR A 426 5.09 8.74 8.00
CA TYR A 426 3.96 8.87 8.93
C TYR A 426 4.23 8.25 10.30
N ILE A 427 5.19 7.33 10.44
CA ILE A 427 5.52 6.71 11.72
C ILE A 427 5.79 7.72 12.85
N PRO A 428 6.58 8.78 12.67
CA PRO A 428 6.78 9.77 13.71
C PRO A 428 5.48 10.47 14.12
N TYR A 429 4.60 10.71 13.16
CA TYR A 429 3.29 11.30 13.42
C TYR A 429 2.39 10.32 14.20
N PHE A 430 2.35 9.06 13.82
CA PHE A 430 1.61 8.01 14.55
C PHE A 430 2.11 7.94 15.98
N ASN A 431 3.40 7.81 16.19
CA ASN A 431 3.99 7.71 17.51
C ASN A 431 3.72 8.95 18.39
N LYS A 432 3.72 10.13 17.78
CA LYS A 432 3.34 11.37 18.47
C LYS A 432 1.88 11.34 18.92
N GLN A 433 0.97 10.91 18.06
CA GLN A 433 -0.46 10.83 18.40
C GLN A 433 -0.74 9.72 19.40
N ILE A 434 -0.10 8.57 19.26
CA ILE A 434 -0.21 7.48 20.25
C ILE A 434 0.24 7.97 21.63
N ALA A 435 1.40 8.62 21.71
CA ALA A 435 1.91 9.17 22.96
C ALA A 435 0.96 10.22 23.57
N TYR A 436 0.40 11.09 22.73
CA TYR A 436 -0.59 12.08 23.16
C TYR A 436 -1.84 11.43 23.77
N TYR A 437 -2.39 10.43 23.10
CA TYR A 437 -3.59 9.75 23.60
C TYR A 437 -3.30 8.87 24.83
N LEU A 438 -2.13 8.25 24.89
CA LEU A 438 -1.71 7.50 26.07
C LEU A 438 -1.55 8.41 27.30
N ASP A 439 -0.95 9.58 27.12
CA ASP A 439 -0.83 10.58 28.17
C ASP A 439 -2.21 11.04 28.67
N LEU A 440 -3.12 11.36 27.76
CA LEU A 440 -4.51 11.69 28.12
C LEU A 440 -5.25 10.55 28.84
N LEU A 441 -4.91 9.31 28.54
CA LEU A 441 -5.47 8.12 29.22
C LEU A 441 -4.75 7.76 30.51
N GLY A 442 -3.78 8.57 30.95
CA GLY A 442 -3.05 8.36 32.18
C GLY A 442 -2.12 7.13 32.14
N ALA A 443 -1.54 6.84 31.02
CA ALA A 443 -0.56 5.77 30.88
C ALA A 443 0.84 6.25 31.32
N ASP A 444 1.51 5.46 32.12
CA ASP A 444 2.85 5.71 32.66
C ASP A 444 3.97 5.04 31.86
N TYR A 445 3.68 4.62 30.64
CA TYR A 445 4.59 3.94 29.72
C TYR A 445 4.59 4.60 28.34
N GLN A 446 5.70 4.46 27.65
CA GLN A 446 5.84 4.87 26.25
C GLN A 446 5.61 3.69 25.35
N PHE A 447 4.77 3.89 24.36
CA PHE A 447 4.48 2.92 23.30
C PHE A 447 4.79 3.55 21.95
N THR A 448 5.60 2.89 21.16
CA THR A 448 5.94 3.34 19.81
C THR A 448 5.89 2.18 18.81
N LEU A 449 5.62 2.50 17.57
CA LEU A 449 5.65 1.58 16.43
C LEU A 449 6.87 1.91 15.55
N ASP A 450 7.51 0.86 15.05
CA ASP A 450 8.54 0.98 14.01
C ASP A 450 7.91 1.01 12.59
N ASP A 451 8.76 1.04 11.55
CA ASP A 451 8.30 1.07 10.15
C ASP A 451 7.76 -0.28 9.63
N GLU A 452 7.87 -1.33 10.43
CA GLU A 452 7.22 -2.63 10.23
C GLU A 452 5.98 -2.81 11.11
N PHE A 453 5.62 -1.79 11.89
CA PHE A 453 4.52 -1.80 12.87
C PHE A 453 4.71 -2.81 14.02
N ASN A 454 5.96 -3.11 14.35
CA ASN A 454 6.26 -3.78 15.60
C ASN A 454 6.28 -2.76 16.74
N GLU A 455 5.84 -3.22 17.90
CA GLU A 455 5.82 -2.37 19.10
C GLU A 455 7.20 -2.26 19.76
N SER A 456 7.50 -1.07 20.27
CA SER A 456 8.55 -0.84 21.25
C SER A 456 7.94 -0.15 22.47
N ILE A 457 8.06 -0.79 23.61
CA ILE A 457 7.44 -0.32 24.84
C ILE A 457 8.54 -0.02 25.84
N LYS A 458 8.47 1.16 26.46
CA LYS A 458 9.38 1.59 27.51
C LYS A 458 8.59 1.97 28.75
N SER A 459 8.86 1.30 29.84
CA SER A 459 8.31 1.63 31.16
C SER A 459 9.44 1.73 32.19
N LEU A 460 9.25 2.52 33.23
CA LEU A 460 10.24 2.69 34.30
C LEU A 460 10.60 1.34 34.91
N GLY A 461 11.85 0.93 34.76
CA GLY A 461 12.40 -0.29 35.38
C GLY A 461 12.06 -1.61 34.67
N ARG A 462 11.49 -1.56 33.47
CA ARG A 462 11.15 -2.77 32.68
C ARG A 462 11.66 -2.62 31.25
N ASN A 463 12.69 -3.38 30.92
CA ASN A 463 13.19 -3.57 29.57
C ASN A 463 12.58 -4.88 29.03
N ASP A 464 12.22 -4.97 27.77
CA ASP A 464 11.61 -6.11 27.11
C ASP A 464 10.13 -6.40 27.46
N PHE A 465 9.32 -5.36 27.37
CA PHE A 465 7.87 -5.48 27.50
C PHE A 465 7.22 -5.63 26.11
N SER A 466 6.31 -6.59 25.97
CA SER A 466 5.46 -6.73 24.79
C SER A 466 4.02 -6.39 25.11
N TYR A 467 3.20 -6.09 24.10
CA TYR A 467 1.76 -5.86 24.26
C TYR A 467 1.07 -7.02 25.00
N ALA A 468 1.53 -8.26 24.78
CA ALA A 468 0.99 -9.44 25.46
C ALA A 468 1.22 -9.45 26.98
N SER A 469 2.22 -8.72 27.48
CA SER A 469 2.59 -8.66 28.89
C SER A 469 1.73 -7.68 29.71
N PHE A 470 0.95 -6.84 29.03
CA PHE A 470 0.10 -5.86 29.71
C PHE A 470 -1.17 -6.45 30.30
N SER A 471 -1.64 -5.85 31.39
CA SER A 471 -2.97 -6.11 31.94
C SER A 471 -4.08 -5.76 30.91
N GLN A 472 -5.27 -6.24 31.14
CA GLN A 472 -6.42 -5.92 30.26
C GLN A 472 -6.70 -4.42 30.23
N GLY A 473 -6.53 -3.71 31.35
CA GLY A 473 -6.72 -2.26 31.42
C GLY A 473 -5.70 -1.48 30.61
N GLU A 474 -4.43 -1.84 30.71
CA GLU A 474 -3.36 -1.23 29.92
C GLU A 474 -3.55 -1.50 28.43
N ARG A 475 -3.92 -2.72 28.04
CA ARG A 475 -4.26 -3.04 26.63
C ARG A 475 -5.44 -2.21 26.14
N ALA A 476 -6.47 -2.01 26.96
CA ALA A 476 -7.61 -1.19 26.61
C ALA A 476 -7.19 0.27 26.36
N ARG A 477 -6.29 0.84 27.18
CA ARG A 477 -5.73 2.18 26.95
C ARG A 477 -4.94 2.26 25.64
N ILE A 478 -4.09 1.26 25.34
CA ILE A 478 -3.35 1.18 24.08
C ILE A 478 -4.32 1.09 22.88
N ASN A 479 -5.34 0.25 22.97
CA ASN A 479 -6.32 0.08 21.89
C ASN A 479 -7.12 1.35 21.64
N LEU A 480 -7.49 2.06 22.70
CA LEU A 480 -8.13 3.38 22.59
C LEU A 480 -7.18 4.41 21.96
N ALA A 481 -5.94 4.50 22.42
CA ALA A 481 -4.96 5.42 21.87
C ALA A 481 -4.72 5.15 20.38
N LEU A 482 -4.63 3.89 19.99
CA LEU A 482 -4.52 3.48 18.59
C LEU A 482 -5.78 3.84 17.79
N LEU A 483 -6.97 3.56 18.29
CA LEU A 483 -8.23 3.94 17.65
C LEU A 483 -8.28 5.44 17.35
N PHE A 484 -8.01 6.28 18.34
CA PHE A 484 -8.01 7.73 18.16
C PHE A 484 -6.91 8.18 17.22
N THR A 485 -5.73 7.57 17.30
CA THR A 485 -4.63 7.83 16.37
C THR A 485 -5.06 7.52 14.92
N TRP A 486 -5.63 6.35 14.67
CA TRP A 486 -6.10 5.97 13.34
C TRP A 486 -7.20 6.87 12.82
N ARG A 487 -8.09 7.30 13.70
CA ARG A 487 -9.15 8.25 13.38
C ARG A 487 -8.58 9.60 12.93
N ASP A 488 -7.63 10.16 13.68
CA ASP A 488 -6.96 11.42 13.33
C ASP A 488 -6.18 11.32 12.04
N VAL A 489 -5.47 10.21 11.86
CA VAL A 489 -4.70 9.92 10.63
C VAL A 489 -5.63 9.86 9.43
N THR A 490 -6.71 9.08 9.54
CA THR A 490 -7.69 8.94 8.47
C THR A 490 -8.32 10.29 8.13
N SER A 491 -8.74 11.06 9.11
CA SER A 491 -9.31 12.40 8.89
C SER A 491 -8.34 13.33 8.17
N LYS A 492 -7.06 13.33 8.56
CA LYS A 492 -6.04 14.20 7.93
C LYS A 492 -5.69 13.78 6.51
N ILE A 493 -5.64 12.48 6.24
CA ILE A 493 -5.17 11.97 4.95
C ILE A 493 -6.29 11.86 3.94
N SER A 494 -7.40 11.24 4.33
CA SER A 494 -8.55 11.11 3.45
C SER A 494 -9.34 12.40 3.30
N GLY A 495 -9.13 13.36 4.20
CA GLY A 495 -9.94 14.58 4.29
C GLY A 495 -11.41 14.29 4.66
N VAL A 496 -11.70 13.05 5.08
CA VAL A 496 -13.04 12.62 5.52
C VAL A 496 -13.08 12.65 7.04
N ASP A 497 -13.82 13.58 7.59
CA ASP A 497 -14.10 13.65 9.02
C ASP A 497 -15.28 12.73 9.33
N LEU A 498 -15.00 11.69 10.10
CA LEU A 498 -15.99 10.66 10.48
C LEU A 498 -16.78 11.13 11.68
N SER A 499 -18.07 11.39 11.52
CA SER A 499 -18.91 11.90 12.61
C SER A 499 -19.34 10.87 13.65
N LEU A 500 -19.08 9.57 13.43
CA LEU A 500 -19.56 8.48 14.31
C LEU A 500 -18.40 7.76 14.98
N LEU A 501 -18.56 7.46 16.26
CA LEU A 501 -17.74 6.55 17.04
C LEU A 501 -18.64 5.62 17.85
N ILE A 502 -18.38 4.32 17.83
CA ILE A 502 -19.10 3.31 18.59
C ILE A 502 -18.13 2.58 19.50
N LEU A 503 -18.38 2.62 20.78
CA LEU A 503 -17.64 1.91 21.81
C LEU A 503 -18.52 0.79 22.38
N ASP A 504 -18.21 -0.46 22.01
CA ASP A 504 -18.99 -1.64 22.42
C ASP A 504 -18.29 -2.36 23.56
N GLU A 505 -18.88 -2.33 24.76
CA GLU A 505 -18.38 -2.96 25.99
C GLU A 505 -16.98 -2.47 26.46
N VAL A 506 -16.53 -1.32 26.01
CA VAL A 506 -15.20 -0.77 26.38
C VAL A 506 -15.11 -0.44 27.86
N TYR A 507 -16.22 -0.07 28.48
CA TYR A 507 -16.31 0.23 29.91
C TYR A 507 -16.53 -1.00 30.80
N ASP A 508 -16.81 -2.17 30.19
CA ASP A 508 -17.42 -3.29 30.88
C ASP A 508 -16.44 -4.24 31.58
N GLY A 509 -15.15 -3.90 31.71
CA GLY A 509 -14.32 -4.78 32.51
C GLY A 509 -12.82 -4.52 32.53
N ALA A 510 -12.31 -3.64 31.70
CA ALA A 510 -10.86 -3.49 31.58
C ALA A 510 -10.34 -2.14 32.07
N ILE A 511 -11.19 -1.13 32.17
CA ILE A 511 -10.77 0.24 32.50
C ILE A 511 -11.09 0.51 33.96
N ASP A 512 -10.08 0.92 34.73
CA ASP A 512 -10.24 1.37 36.13
C ASP A 512 -11.02 2.70 36.21
N ARG A 513 -11.33 3.13 37.41
CA ARG A 513 -12.13 4.32 37.62
C ARG A 513 -11.48 5.58 37.04
N ASP A 514 -10.16 5.72 37.19
CA ASP A 514 -9.41 6.86 36.67
C ASP A 514 -9.33 6.83 35.13
N GLY A 515 -9.13 5.66 34.55
CA GLY A 515 -9.20 5.46 33.10
C GLY A 515 -10.59 5.75 32.54
N SER A 516 -11.66 5.44 33.29
CA SER A 516 -13.03 5.77 32.89
C SER A 516 -13.25 7.28 32.81
N PHE A 517 -12.72 8.06 33.78
CA PHE A 517 -12.77 9.52 33.70
C PHE A 517 -11.98 10.07 32.54
N ALA A 518 -10.80 9.51 32.26
CA ALA A 518 -9.96 9.92 31.14
C ALA A 518 -10.66 9.64 29.79
N VAL A 519 -11.27 8.48 29.64
CA VAL A 519 -12.06 8.14 28.43
C VAL A 519 -13.23 9.10 28.27
N LYS A 520 -13.95 9.40 29.35
CA LYS A 520 -15.07 10.36 29.33
C LYS A 520 -14.59 11.73 28.84
N ALA A 521 -13.50 12.25 29.39
CA ALA A 521 -12.91 13.53 28.96
C ALA A 521 -12.51 13.53 27.48
N LEU A 522 -11.95 12.43 26.98
CA LEU A 522 -11.65 12.25 25.57
C LEU A 522 -12.90 12.29 24.69
N LEU A 523 -13.98 11.60 25.12
CA LEU A 523 -15.24 11.55 24.37
C LEU A 523 -15.93 12.91 24.32
N ASP A 524 -15.77 13.73 25.36
CA ASP A 524 -16.29 15.10 25.40
C ASP A 524 -15.63 16.01 24.36
N GLY A 525 -14.34 15.72 24.04
CA GLY A 525 -13.57 16.44 23.01
C GLY A 525 -13.88 16.05 21.56
N ILE A 526 -14.61 14.95 21.32
CA ILE A 526 -14.89 14.48 19.96
C ILE A 526 -15.90 15.37 19.24
N ASN A 527 -15.56 15.81 18.04
CA ASN A 527 -16.49 16.47 17.12
C ASN A 527 -17.29 15.42 16.34
N GLY A 528 -18.31 14.83 16.96
CA GLY A 528 -19.14 13.81 16.33
C GLY A 528 -20.08 13.15 17.31
N ASN A 529 -20.77 12.13 16.83
CA ASN A 529 -21.73 11.36 17.61
C ASN A 529 -21.03 10.13 18.20
N VAL A 530 -21.09 10.00 19.49
CA VAL A 530 -20.51 8.88 20.25
C VAL A 530 -21.62 7.98 20.75
N ILE A 531 -21.52 6.71 20.44
CA ILE A 531 -22.41 5.69 20.96
C ILE A 531 -21.60 4.78 21.88
N VAL A 532 -22.01 4.71 23.12
CA VAL A 532 -21.45 3.79 24.12
C VAL A 532 -22.46 2.66 24.34
N ILE A 533 -22.02 1.44 24.07
CA ILE A 533 -22.80 0.23 24.37
C ILE A 533 -22.19 -0.40 25.62
N SER A 534 -22.99 -0.58 26.65
CA SER A 534 -22.55 -1.16 27.91
C SER A 534 -23.61 -2.08 28.51
N HIS A 535 -23.17 -3.05 29.30
CA HIS A 535 -24.04 -3.83 30.17
C HIS A 535 -23.90 -3.43 31.64
N GLN A 536 -22.97 -2.52 31.98
CA GLN A 536 -22.82 -1.94 33.28
C GLN A 536 -23.80 -0.77 33.50
N ASP A 537 -24.09 -0.50 34.77
CA ASP A 537 -24.91 0.63 35.17
C ASP A 537 -24.07 1.94 35.13
N LEU A 538 -23.79 2.39 33.88
CA LEU A 538 -23.27 3.73 33.65
C LEU A 538 -24.35 4.76 34.00
N ASP A 539 -23.97 5.89 34.61
CA ASP A 539 -24.92 6.94 34.88
C ASP A 539 -25.51 7.51 33.56
N PRO A 540 -26.82 7.31 33.30
CA PRO A 540 -27.44 7.86 32.11
C PRO A 540 -27.35 9.39 32.05
N GLN A 541 -27.03 10.02 33.18
CA GLN A 541 -26.88 11.49 33.27
C GLN A 541 -25.64 11.99 32.53
N ASP A 542 -24.68 11.14 32.26
CA ASP A 542 -23.48 11.48 31.47
C ASP A 542 -23.71 11.49 29.96
N PHE A 543 -24.90 11.12 29.52
CA PHE A 543 -25.25 10.99 28.12
C PHE A 543 -26.47 11.86 27.76
N ASP A 544 -26.52 12.34 26.51
CA ASP A 544 -27.63 13.16 26.02
C ASP A 544 -28.87 12.32 25.71
N ARG A 545 -28.64 11.02 25.39
CA ARG A 545 -29.66 10.05 25.05
C ARG A 545 -29.37 8.70 25.66
N HIS A 546 -30.39 8.02 26.13
CA HIS A 546 -30.33 6.66 26.62
C HIS A 546 -31.28 5.75 25.83
N ILE A 547 -30.72 4.72 25.22
CA ILE A 547 -31.45 3.69 24.46
C ILE A 547 -31.38 2.38 25.23
N THR A 548 -32.51 1.84 25.57
CA THR A 548 -32.59 0.52 26.23
C THR A 548 -33.00 -0.55 25.24
N MET A 549 -32.17 -1.58 25.07
CA MET A 549 -32.43 -2.74 24.24
C MET A 549 -32.87 -3.92 25.10
N GLN A 550 -34.12 -4.35 24.93
CA GLN A 550 -34.68 -5.45 25.70
C GLN A 550 -35.26 -6.51 24.80
N LYS A 551 -35.09 -7.77 25.20
CA LYS A 551 -35.74 -8.89 24.52
C LYS A 551 -37.12 -9.06 25.13
N VAL A 552 -38.16 -8.80 24.35
CA VAL A 552 -39.56 -8.99 24.72
C VAL A 552 -40.08 -10.18 23.91
N GLY A 553 -40.32 -11.30 24.61
CA GLY A 553 -40.62 -12.55 23.96
C GLY A 553 -39.44 -13.06 23.13
N ARG A 554 -39.63 -13.12 21.81
CA ARG A 554 -38.61 -13.63 20.87
C ARG A 554 -37.82 -12.57 20.15
N PHE A 555 -38.17 -11.29 20.30
CA PHE A 555 -37.63 -10.20 19.52
C PHE A 555 -37.08 -9.07 20.41
N THR A 556 -36.07 -8.39 19.91
CA THR A 556 -35.54 -7.17 20.51
C THR A 556 -36.53 -6.02 20.32
N LYS A 557 -36.80 -5.28 21.38
CA LYS A 557 -37.46 -3.97 21.38
C LYS A 557 -36.49 -2.89 21.84
N CYS A 558 -36.64 -1.72 21.27
CA CYS A 558 -35.88 -0.52 21.57
C CYS A 558 -36.79 0.48 22.29
N THR A 559 -36.32 1.05 23.38
CA THR A 559 -36.93 2.19 24.06
C THR A 559 -35.92 3.32 24.09
N ILE A 560 -36.31 4.51 23.67
CA ILE A 560 -35.45 5.69 23.56
C ILE A 560 -35.92 6.70 24.59
N ASN A 561 -35.02 7.20 25.42
CA ASN A 561 -35.23 8.25 26.38
C ASN A 561 -34.26 9.40 26.05
N ASP A 562 -34.78 10.48 25.53
CA ASP A 562 -34.01 11.70 25.25
C ASP A 562 -34.00 12.60 26.50
N ARG A 563 -32.87 13.19 26.81
CA ARG A 563 -32.73 14.17 27.90
C ARG A 563 -33.22 15.52 27.36
N GLY A 564 -34.38 15.94 27.82
CA GLY A 564 -34.98 17.24 27.46
C GLY A 564 -36.16 17.19 26.50
N ALA A 565 -36.81 16.03 26.36
CA ALA A 565 -38.15 15.93 25.76
C ALA A 565 -39.22 15.93 26.89
#